data_4f2c24b7657a24d28ee23903f4d1ca14
#
_entry.id   4f2c24b7657a24d28ee23903f4d1ca14
#
_cell.length_a   1.000
_cell.length_b   1.000
_cell.length_c   1.000
_cell.angle_alpha   90.00
_cell.angle_beta   90.00
_cell.angle_gamma   90.00
#
_symmetry.space_group_name_H-M   'P 1'
#
loop_
_entity.id
_entity.type
_entity.pdbx_description
1 polymer ?
#
loop_
_entity_poly.entity_id
_entity_poly.type
_entity_poly.pdbx_seq_one_letter_code
_entity_poly.pdbx_strand_id
1 'polypeptide(L)'
;GASTSLFANDWGKTGHRVIGEIAERQLTEEVKEIVYDILDGESLASVSTWPDEMRSNPDFDKFSRWHYVNLPLDKEYTEMEHTKANVVNIIERCILVLKSPSSDKEMKRFYLKYLVHLVGDLHQPMHTGRYEDYGGSKIKVKFKGRKGQENNTNLHVLWDTNLIDDF
;
A
#
# COMPACT_ATOMS: atom_id res chain seq x y z
N GLY A 1 -11.13 -17.57 -24.13
CA GLY A 1 -10.25 -16.45 -23.96
C GLY A 1 -10.02 -16.24 -22.49
N ALA A 2 -8.83 -16.57 -21.95
CA ALA A 2 -8.47 -16.29 -20.58
C ALA A 2 -8.28 -14.77 -20.44
N SER A 3 -9.14 -14.12 -19.68
CA SER A 3 -8.95 -12.75 -19.24
C SER A 3 -7.79 -12.78 -18.24
N THR A 4 -6.60 -12.45 -18.69
CA THR A 4 -5.51 -12.13 -17.80
C THR A 4 -5.88 -10.80 -17.11
N SER A 5 -6.36 -10.88 -15.87
CA SER A 5 -6.51 -9.72 -15.03
C SER A 5 -5.13 -9.07 -14.88
N LEU A 6 -4.99 -7.87 -15.43
CA LEU A 6 -3.87 -6.96 -15.16
C LEU A 6 -4.03 -6.46 -13.70
N PHE A 7 -3.85 -7.36 -12.75
CA PHE A 7 -3.67 -6.94 -11.37
C PHE A 7 -2.28 -6.32 -11.29
N ALA A 8 -2.23 -5.03 -11.03
CA ALA A 8 -1.02 -4.41 -10.53
C ALA A 8 -0.58 -5.26 -9.32
N ASN A 9 0.60 -5.84 -9.38
CA ASN A 9 1.18 -6.47 -8.21
C ASN A 9 1.38 -5.34 -7.20
N ASP A 10 0.85 -5.53 -6.01
CA ASP A 10 1.04 -4.60 -4.91
C ASP A 10 2.46 -4.67 -4.40
N TRP A 11 2.87 -3.64 -3.67
CA TRP A 11 4.16 -3.66 -2.98
C TRP A 11 4.30 -4.95 -2.17
N GLY A 12 5.42 -5.64 -2.35
CA GLY A 12 5.58 -7.00 -1.84
C GLY A 12 5.37 -7.11 -0.33
N LYS A 13 4.97 -8.29 0.14
CA LYS A 13 4.72 -8.56 1.57
C LYS A 13 5.89 -8.13 2.46
N THR A 14 7.11 -8.29 1.99
CA THR A 14 8.32 -7.89 2.70
C THR A 14 8.35 -6.39 2.94
N GLY A 15 8.08 -5.58 1.93
CA GLY A 15 8.04 -4.12 2.04
C GLY A 15 7.01 -3.63 3.05
N HIS A 16 5.76 -4.12 2.95
CA HIS A 16 4.69 -3.77 3.89
C HIS A 16 5.03 -4.15 5.33
N ARG A 17 5.57 -5.35 5.56
CA ARG A 17 5.97 -5.80 6.90
C ARG A 17 7.09 -4.96 7.49
N VAL A 18 8.06 -4.56 6.69
CA VAL A 18 9.15 -3.67 7.13
C VAL A 18 8.60 -2.31 7.57
N ILE A 19 7.67 -1.71 6.79
CA ILE A 19 7.03 -0.44 7.19
C ILE A 19 6.24 -0.61 8.50
N GLY A 20 5.46 -1.68 8.63
CA GLY A 20 4.72 -1.97 9.85
C GLY A 20 5.63 -2.13 11.07
N GLU A 21 6.73 -2.86 10.93
CA GLU A 21 7.73 -3.05 11.98
C GLU A 21 8.43 -1.72 12.38
N ILE A 22 8.82 -0.92 11.40
CA ILE A 22 9.42 0.40 11.66
C ILE A 22 8.44 1.29 12.43
N ALA A 23 7.16 1.32 12.00
CA ALA A 23 6.13 2.10 12.67
C ALA A 23 5.95 1.64 14.13
N GLU A 24 5.85 0.34 14.36
CA GLU A 24 5.65 -0.23 15.69
C GLU A 24 6.79 0.10 16.65
N ARG A 25 8.04 0.10 16.17
CA ARG A 25 9.21 0.50 16.97
C ARG A 25 9.23 1.97 17.38
N GLN A 26 8.49 2.83 16.70
CA GLN A 26 8.39 4.26 17.02
C GLN A 26 7.23 4.57 17.99
N LEU A 27 6.37 3.60 18.29
CA LEU A 27 5.26 3.79 19.22
C LEU A 27 5.77 3.87 20.67
N THR A 28 5.16 4.76 21.47
CA THR A 28 5.29 4.68 22.94
C THR A 28 4.59 3.43 23.45
N GLU A 29 4.99 2.92 24.62
CA GLU A 29 4.35 1.73 25.20
C GLU A 29 2.83 1.91 25.37
N GLU A 30 2.39 3.11 25.80
CA GLU A 30 0.97 3.43 25.92
C GLU A 30 0.22 3.32 24.58
N VAL A 31 0.78 3.87 23.49
CA VAL A 31 0.17 3.79 22.15
C VAL A 31 0.22 2.37 21.61
N LYS A 32 1.28 1.63 21.92
CA LYS A 32 1.42 0.23 21.53
C LYS A 32 0.32 -0.64 22.14
N GLU A 33 0.02 -0.46 23.43
CA GLU A 33 -1.09 -1.16 24.10
C GLU A 33 -2.44 -0.86 23.43
N ILE A 34 -2.70 0.42 23.08
CA ILE A 34 -3.93 0.81 22.37
C ILE A 34 -4.01 0.17 20.99
N VAL A 35 -2.90 0.16 20.23
CA VAL A 35 -2.83 -0.46 18.91
C VAL A 35 -3.08 -1.98 19.01
N TYR A 36 -2.46 -2.65 19.96
CA TYR A 36 -2.67 -4.09 20.20
C TYR A 36 -4.12 -4.40 20.59
N ASP A 37 -4.74 -3.56 21.43
CA ASP A 37 -6.16 -3.76 21.74
C ASP A 37 -7.04 -3.62 20.49
N ILE A 38 -6.83 -2.58 19.67
CA ILE A 38 -7.58 -2.37 18.41
C ILE A 38 -7.40 -3.56 17.46
N LEU A 39 -6.21 -4.12 17.38
CA LEU A 39 -5.84 -5.21 16.46
C LEU A 39 -6.03 -6.62 17.05
N ASP A 40 -6.62 -6.74 18.23
CA ASP A 40 -6.79 -8.02 18.95
C ASP A 40 -5.46 -8.78 19.15
N GLY A 41 -4.40 -8.07 19.46
CA GLY A 41 -3.07 -8.62 19.74
C GLY A 41 -2.19 -8.85 18.50
N GLU A 42 -2.67 -8.49 17.29
CA GLU A 42 -1.83 -8.54 16.09
C GLU A 42 -0.87 -7.33 16.02
N SER A 43 0.34 -7.54 15.47
CA SER A 43 1.31 -6.48 15.23
C SER A 43 0.97 -5.65 13.99
N LEU A 44 1.50 -4.43 13.90
CA LEU A 44 1.39 -3.61 12.69
C LEU A 44 2.03 -4.31 11.48
N ALA A 45 3.15 -5.01 11.66
CA ALA A 45 3.78 -5.79 10.60
C ALA A 45 2.88 -6.94 10.11
N SER A 46 2.19 -7.64 11.02
CA SER A 46 1.27 -8.72 10.66
C SER A 46 0.11 -8.21 9.80
N VAL A 47 -0.55 -7.14 10.23
CA VAL A 47 -1.75 -6.63 9.56
C VAL A 47 -1.45 -5.78 8.33
N SER A 48 -0.20 -5.40 8.10
CA SER A 48 0.19 -4.54 6.98
C SER A 48 -0.09 -5.15 5.60
N THR A 49 -0.19 -6.48 5.50
CA THR A 49 -0.48 -7.20 4.25
C THR A 49 -1.96 -7.53 4.06
N TRP A 50 -2.78 -7.31 5.09
CA TRP A 50 -4.19 -7.70 5.07
C TRP A 50 -5.02 -7.08 3.92
N PRO A 51 -4.87 -5.78 3.54
CA PRO A 51 -5.62 -5.21 2.42
C PRO A 51 -5.38 -5.94 1.09
N ASP A 52 -4.15 -6.37 0.84
CA ASP A 52 -3.81 -7.14 -0.35
C ASP A 52 -4.38 -8.56 -0.32
N GLU A 53 -4.38 -9.19 0.84
CA GLU A 53 -4.98 -10.51 1.02
C GLU A 53 -6.49 -10.48 0.75
N MET A 54 -7.17 -9.35 1.04
CA MET A 54 -8.58 -9.15 0.76
C MET A 54 -8.91 -8.94 -0.72
N ARG A 55 -7.94 -8.67 -1.59
CA ARG A 55 -8.18 -8.45 -3.03
C ARG A 55 -8.78 -9.65 -3.75
N SER A 56 -8.62 -10.85 -3.23
CA SER A 56 -9.29 -12.03 -3.76
C SER A 56 -10.81 -12.04 -3.49
N ASN A 57 -11.30 -11.20 -2.57
CA ASN A 57 -12.71 -11.05 -2.25
C ASN A 57 -13.31 -9.90 -3.09
N PRO A 58 -14.30 -10.16 -3.98
CA PRO A 58 -14.92 -9.13 -4.83
C PRO A 58 -15.54 -7.95 -4.06
N ASP A 59 -15.92 -8.13 -2.80
CA ASP A 59 -16.46 -7.04 -1.96
C ASP A 59 -15.43 -5.94 -1.71
N PHE A 60 -14.14 -6.24 -1.89
CA PHE A 60 -13.03 -5.31 -1.72
C PHE A 60 -12.58 -4.61 -3.01
N ASP A 61 -13.12 -4.95 -4.17
CA ASP A 61 -12.78 -4.30 -5.45
C ASP A 61 -12.99 -2.78 -5.41
N LYS A 62 -13.97 -2.32 -4.64
CA LYS A 62 -14.28 -0.90 -4.42
C LYS A 62 -13.12 -0.12 -3.77
N PHE A 63 -12.18 -0.79 -3.13
CA PHE A 63 -11.02 -0.20 -2.47
C PHE A 63 -9.75 -0.21 -3.34
N SER A 64 -9.79 -0.78 -4.54
CA SER A 64 -8.63 -0.91 -5.43
C SER A 64 -7.93 0.42 -5.75
N ARG A 65 -8.69 1.52 -5.82
CA ARG A 65 -8.14 2.86 -6.04
C ARG A 65 -7.45 3.48 -4.82
N TRP A 66 -7.61 2.89 -3.64
CA TRP A 66 -7.01 3.41 -2.42
C TRP A 66 -5.49 3.29 -2.39
N HIS A 67 -4.93 2.35 -3.15
CA HIS A 67 -3.54 1.94 -3.08
C HIS A 67 -2.56 2.83 -3.84
N TYR A 68 -3.04 3.76 -4.67
CA TYR A 68 -2.17 4.58 -5.52
C TYR A 68 -2.78 5.94 -5.86
N VAL A 69 -1.92 6.82 -6.35
CA VAL A 69 -2.30 8.06 -7.05
C VAL A 69 -1.39 8.25 -8.25
N ASN A 70 -1.94 8.57 -9.42
CA ASN A 70 -1.13 8.94 -10.58
C ASN A 70 -1.12 10.46 -10.72
N LEU A 71 0.08 11.01 -10.86
CA LEU A 71 0.32 12.45 -10.95
C LEU A 71 1.10 12.79 -12.22
N PRO A 72 0.85 13.95 -12.85
CA PRO A 72 1.77 14.50 -13.83
C PRO A 72 3.10 14.85 -13.17
N LEU A 73 4.22 14.75 -13.91
CA LEU A 73 5.54 15.06 -13.35
C LEU A 73 5.78 16.55 -13.08
N ASP A 74 4.99 17.42 -13.69
CA ASP A 74 5.08 18.88 -13.63
C ASP A 74 4.12 19.52 -12.63
N LYS A 75 3.39 18.70 -11.83
CA LYS A 75 2.44 19.20 -10.83
C LYS A 75 2.63 18.50 -9.49
N GLU A 76 2.39 19.26 -8.43
CA GLU A 76 2.27 18.72 -7.08
C GLU A 76 0.85 18.21 -6.82
N TYR A 77 0.72 17.29 -5.86
CA TYR A 77 -0.57 16.73 -5.45
C TYR A 77 -1.59 17.82 -5.06
N THR A 78 -1.14 18.84 -4.35
CA THR A 78 -1.96 19.96 -3.86
C THR A 78 -2.47 20.89 -4.97
N GLU A 79 -1.87 20.84 -6.15
CA GLU A 79 -2.29 21.64 -7.30
C GLU A 79 -3.40 21.00 -8.13
N MET A 80 -3.87 19.81 -7.72
CA MET A 80 -4.85 19.03 -8.46
C MET A 80 -6.14 18.85 -7.67
N GLU A 81 -7.26 18.81 -8.38
CA GLU A 81 -8.53 18.38 -7.80
C GLU A 81 -8.57 16.85 -7.70
N HIS A 82 -8.86 16.34 -6.51
CA HIS A 82 -8.96 14.91 -6.22
C HIS A 82 -10.41 14.52 -5.92
N THR A 83 -11.21 14.31 -6.95
CA THR A 83 -12.62 13.93 -6.85
C THR A 83 -12.84 12.44 -6.54
N LYS A 84 -11.79 11.62 -6.68
CA LYS A 84 -11.83 10.17 -6.46
C LYS A 84 -10.92 9.77 -5.32
N ALA A 85 -11.26 8.65 -4.69
CA ALA A 85 -10.39 8.04 -3.69
C ALA A 85 -9.00 7.71 -4.28
N ASN A 86 -7.96 8.01 -3.51
CA ASN A 86 -6.57 7.71 -3.82
C ASN A 86 -5.78 7.51 -2.51
N VAL A 87 -4.56 7.04 -2.59
CA VAL A 87 -3.74 6.70 -1.42
C VAL A 87 -3.62 7.86 -0.41
N VAL A 88 -3.45 9.11 -0.88
CA VAL A 88 -3.24 10.27 0.01
C VAL A 88 -4.52 10.62 0.77
N ASN A 89 -5.65 10.84 0.06
CA ASN A 89 -6.88 11.24 0.74
C ASN A 89 -7.49 10.13 1.60
N ILE A 90 -7.19 8.87 1.31
CA ILE A 90 -7.60 7.75 2.17
C ILE A 90 -6.73 7.64 3.42
N ILE A 91 -5.42 7.90 3.35
CA ILE A 91 -4.58 8.01 4.55
C ILE A 91 -5.14 9.10 5.49
N GLU A 92 -5.48 10.28 4.96
CA GLU A 92 -6.12 11.34 5.74
C GLU A 92 -7.43 10.88 6.39
N ARG A 93 -8.26 10.16 5.63
CA ARG A 93 -9.50 9.57 6.16
C ARG A 93 -9.24 8.54 7.26
N CYS A 94 -8.24 7.68 7.12
CA CYS A 94 -7.85 6.73 8.16
C CYS A 94 -7.51 7.46 9.46
N ILE A 95 -6.71 8.52 9.37
CA ILE A 95 -6.32 9.34 10.53
C ILE A 95 -7.55 9.96 11.20
N LEU A 96 -8.48 10.53 10.42
CA LEU A 96 -9.72 11.12 10.96
C LEU A 96 -10.58 10.09 11.69
N VAL A 97 -10.75 8.89 11.11
CA VAL A 97 -11.52 7.81 11.74
C VAL A 97 -10.88 7.34 13.04
N LEU A 98 -9.55 7.16 13.07
CA LEU A 98 -8.84 6.74 14.27
C LEU A 98 -8.91 7.76 15.40
N LYS A 99 -8.93 9.06 15.07
CA LYS A 99 -9.09 10.15 16.04
C LYS A 99 -10.52 10.35 16.52
N SER A 100 -11.51 9.84 15.80
CA SER A 100 -12.91 10.10 16.12
C SER A 100 -13.37 9.29 17.34
N PRO A 101 -13.95 9.96 18.35
CA PRO A 101 -14.53 9.27 19.51
C PRO A 101 -15.80 8.47 19.16
N SER A 102 -16.43 8.75 18.01
CA SER A 102 -17.63 8.03 17.54
C SER A 102 -17.30 6.75 16.77
N SER A 103 -16.02 6.53 16.43
CA SER A 103 -15.60 5.30 15.75
C SER A 103 -15.51 4.14 16.74
N ASP A 104 -16.24 3.07 16.46
CA ASP A 104 -16.14 1.84 17.24
C ASP A 104 -14.81 1.07 16.96
N LYS A 105 -14.57 0.02 17.71
CA LYS A 105 -13.33 -0.78 17.62
C LYS A 105 -13.17 -1.45 16.25
N GLU A 106 -14.26 -1.98 15.67
CA GLU A 106 -14.22 -2.62 14.35
C GLU A 106 -13.86 -1.62 13.25
N MET A 107 -14.45 -0.44 13.29
CA MET A 107 -14.13 0.65 12.36
C MET A 107 -12.67 1.07 12.51
N LYS A 108 -12.19 1.28 13.74
CA LYS A 108 -10.80 1.63 14.01
C LYS A 108 -9.84 0.54 13.52
N ARG A 109 -10.17 -0.75 13.74
CA ARG A 109 -9.38 -1.89 13.26
C ARG A 109 -9.25 -1.88 11.73
N PHE A 110 -10.37 -1.75 11.03
CA PHE A 110 -10.39 -1.70 9.58
C PHE A 110 -9.49 -0.58 9.04
N TYR A 111 -9.67 0.64 9.54
CA TYR A 111 -8.92 1.80 9.07
C TYR A 111 -7.45 1.78 9.53
N LEU A 112 -7.12 1.17 10.66
CA LEU A 112 -5.73 1.01 11.10
C LEU A 112 -4.96 0.02 10.19
N LYS A 113 -5.58 -1.10 9.82
CA LYS A 113 -5.02 -2.06 8.84
C LYS A 113 -4.74 -1.37 7.50
N TYR A 114 -5.71 -0.57 7.01
CA TYR A 114 -5.50 0.23 5.80
C TYR A 114 -4.42 1.30 6.00
N LEU A 115 -4.39 2.01 7.11
CA LEU A 115 -3.41 3.06 7.35
C LEU A 115 -1.97 2.54 7.21
N VAL A 116 -1.63 1.47 7.92
CA VAL A 116 -0.26 0.93 7.87
C VAL A 116 0.11 0.42 6.49
N HIS A 117 -0.83 -0.21 5.79
CA HIS A 117 -0.66 -0.68 4.41
C HIS A 117 -0.43 0.48 3.43
N LEU A 118 -1.33 1.47 3.43
CA LEU A 118 -1.30 2.59 2.50
C LEU A 118 -0.11 3.53 2.71
N VAL A 119 0.39 3.66 3.94
CA VAL A 119 1.67 4.35 4.19
C VAL A 119 2.80 3.58 3.52
N GLY A 120 2.77 2.26 3.53
CA GLY A 120 3.68 1.43 2.74
C GLY A 120 3.58 1.73 1.25
N ASP A 121 2.38 1.66 0.68
CA ASP A 121 2.13 1.94 -0.73
C ASP A 121 2.62 3.33 -1.16
N LEU A 122 2.40 4.35 -0.31
CA LEU A 122 2.85 5.71 -0.57
C LEU A 122 4.39 5.83 -0.68
N HIS A 123 5.13 4.93 -0.05
CA HIS A 123 6.59 4.89 -0.12
C HIS A 123 7.12 4.13 -1.35
N GLN A 124 6.26 3.44 -2.09
CA GLN A 124 6.62 2.78 -3.35
C GLN A 124 6.47 3.79 -4.51
N PRO A 125 7.57 4.15 -5.22
CA PRO A 125 7.55 5.24 -6.21
C PRO A 125 6.52 5.08 -7.33
N MET A 126 6.23 3.84 -7.74
CA MET A 126 5.30 3.57 -8.82
C MET A 126 3.82 3.68 -8.39
N HIS A 127 3.54 3.66 -7.08
CA HIS A 127 2.20 3.96 -6.56
C HIS A 127 1.87 5.45 -6.56
N THR A 128 2.87 6.31 -6.76
CA THR A 128 2.74 7.75 -7.02
C THR A 128 3.22 8.10 -8.43
N GLY A 129 3.02 7.19 -9.36
CA GLY A 129 3.55 7.27 -10.72
C GLY A 129 2.72 8.15 -11.66
N ARG A 130 2.89 7.94 -12.98
CA ARG A 130 2.23 8.71 -14.02
C ARG A 130 1.06 7.98 -14.64
N TYR A 131 0.10 8.75 -15.20
CA TYR A 131 -1.02 8.17 -15.96
C TYR A 131 -0.56 7.49 -17.26
N GLU A 132 0.40 8.07 -17.96
CA GLU A 132 0.81 7.70 -19.32
C GLU A 132 1.36 6.27 -19.37
N ASP A 133 2.07 5.87 -18.34
CA ASP A 133 2.68 4.55 -18.21
C ASP A 133 2.01 3.64 -17.15
N TYR A 134 0.87 4.09 -16.59
CA TYR A 134 0.15 3.39 -15.51
C TYR A 134 1.06 3.05 -14.32
N GLY A 135 1.72 4.06 -13.77
CA GLY A 135 2.66 3.87 -12.67
C GLY A 135 3.78 2.88 -13.02
N GLY A 136 4.36 2.98 -14.22
CA GLY A 136 5.45 2.13 -14.67
C GLY A 136 5.06 0.74 -15.19
N SER A 137 3.79 0.36 -15.14
CA SER A 137 3.34 -0.98 -15.58
C SER A 137 3.53 -1.20 -17.10
N LYS A 138 3.53 -0.15 -17.89
CA LYS A 138 3.82 -0.22 -19.35
C LYS A 138 5.30 -0.25 -19.68
N ILE A 139 6.18 0.09 -18.74
CA ILE A 139 7.63 0.16 -18.97
C ILE A 139 8.22 -1.21 -18.72
N LYS A 140 8.62 -1.88 -19.80
CA LYS A 140 9.27 -3.19 -19.72
C LYS A 140 10.73 -3.02 -19.33
N VAL A 141 11.18 -3.82 -18.37
CA VAL A 141 12.56 -3.83 -17.87
C VAL A 141 13.12 -5.23 -17.84
N LYS A 142 14.44 -5.33 -18.03
CA LYS A 142 15.19 -6.56 -17.75
C LYS A 142 15.90 -6.36 -16.43
N PHE A 143 15.71 -7.28 -15.53
CA PHE A 143 16.32 -7.27 -14.22
C PHE A 143 17.20 -8.50 -14.04
N LYS A 144 18.43 -8.30 -13.59
CA LYS A 144 19.34 -9.39 -13.24
C LYS A 144 19.37 -9.50 -11.72
N GLY A 145 18.78 -10.59 -11.24
CA GLY A 145 18.74 -10.87 -9.81
C GLY A 145 20.11 -11.17 -9.21
N ARG A 146 20.19 -11.17 -7.89
CA ARG A 146 21.41 -11.40 -7.12
C ARG A 146 22.11 -12.72 -7.46
N LYS A 147 21.32 -13.75 -7.81
CA LYS A 147 21.83 -15.08 -8.22
C LYS A 147 22.18 -15.16 -9.72
N GLY A 148 22.16 -14.00 -10.40
CA GLY A 148 22.52 -13.90 -11.82
C GLY A 148 21.42 -14.28 -12.81
N GLN A 149 20.22 -14.66 -12.34
CA GLN A 149 19.07 -14.95 -13.22
C GLN A 149 18.56 -13.66 -13.87
N GLU A 150 18.26 -13.73 -15.17
CA GLU A 150 17.60 -12.66 -15.90
C GLU A 150 16.08 -12.82 -15.84
N ASN A 151 15.40 -11.75 -15.46
CA ASN A 151 13.95 -11.69 -15.40
C ASN A 151 13.45 -10.56 -16.30
N ASN A 152 12.41 -10.87 -17.09
CA ASN A 152 11.65 -9.86 -17.83
C ASN A 152 10.44 -9.46 -16.97
N THR A 153 10.34 -8.18 -16.65
CA THR A 153 9.25 -7.64 -15.83
C THR A 153 8.86 -6.25 -16.33
N ASN A 154 8.10 -5.52 -15.56
CA ASN A 154 7.86 -4.09 -15.78
C ASN A 154 8.39 -3.27 -14.60
N LEU A 155 8.49 -1.96 -14.79
CA LEU A 155 9.06 -1.07 -13.78
C LEU A 155 8.26 -1.09 -12.48
N HIS A 156 6.93 -1.21 -12.54
CA HIS A 156 6.07 -1.29 -11.36
C HIS A 156 6.41 -2.54 -10.51
N VAL A 157 6.38 -3.73 -11.13
CA VAL A 157 6.70 -5.01 -10.45
C VAL A 157 8.14 -5.05 -9.95
N LEU A 158 9.07 -4.42 -10.69
CA LEU A 158 10.46 -4.32 -10.23
C LEU A 158 10.54 -3.63 -8.87
N TRP A 159 9.83 -2.51 -8.68
CA TRP A 159 9.78 -1.78 -7.41
C TRP A 159 8.91 -2.46 -6.36
N ASP A 160 7.83 -3.16 -6.74
CA ASP A 160 6.96 -3.85 -5.80
C ASP A 160 7.67 -5.00 -5.08
N THR A 161 8.42 -5.80 -5.83
CA THR A 161 8.91 -7.08 -5.31
C THR A 161 10.38 -7.33 -5.62
N ASN A 162 10.81 -7.22 -6.88
CA ASN A 162 12.10 -7.76 -7.29
C ASN A 162 13.28 -7.08 -6.59
N LEU A 163 13.25 -5.77 -6.42
CA LEU A 163 14.33 -5.04 -5.74
C LEU A 163 14.40 -5.36 -4.24
N ILE A 164 13.28 -5.69 -3.62
CA ILE A 164 13.23 -5.94 -2.17
C ILE A 164 13.51 -7.40 -1.87
N ASP A 165 12.90 -8.32 -2.62
CA ASP A 165 13.00 -9.76 -2.34
C ASP A 165 14.34 -10.36 -2.79
N ASP A 166 15.08 -9.66 -3.64
CA ASP A 166 16.38 -10.12 -4.18
C ASP A 166 17.59 -9.57 -3.40
N PHE A 167 17.38 -8.69 -2.43
CA PHE A 167 18.38 -8.17 -1.49
C PHE A 167 18.34 -8.90 -0.17
#